data_96549ee185bc70fb524f498bfe8f0b58
#
_entry.id   96549ee185bc70fb524f498bfe8f0b58
#
_cell.length_a   1.000
_cell.length_b   1.000
_cell.length_c   1.000
_cell.angle_alpha   90.00
_cell.angle_beta   90.00
_cell.angle_gamma   90.00
#
_symmetry.space_group_name_H-M   'P 1'
#
loop_
_entity.id
_entity.type
_entity.pdbx_description
1 polymer ?
#
loop_
_entity_poly.entity_id
_entity_poly.type
_entity_poly.pdbx_seq_one_letter_code
_entity_poly.pdbx_strand_id
1 'polypeptide(L)'
;MRPHTPARAMRSIQPIQRCVRLSAQLRRATLPRRIQTTRAFTTTPTQRHNPSASTVDPTEVSHFNALASSWWDPHGSSRLLHLMNPLRHDFIASCRFNDPVMPSQKLKYLDIGCGGGIFAESAARLPDTHSVTAIDPTPGVLKIAEGHKRRDPLLMEPGRLTYLNTSIEELPLPKTPAEAYDIVSLFEVLEHVNAPGPFISNLLPHVKPGGWLVMSTIARTWTSWLVTNVLAEDVLGIVPKGTHEWGKYVNEDELRGYFAKEPGWDGASVRSLGVMYVPGFGWKEVKGGEDWGNYFFAVKRLEQ
;
A
#
# COMPACT_ATOMS: atom_id res chain seq x y z
N MET A 1 24.16 -72.70 -51.18
CA MET A 1 24.79 -71.50 -51.69
C MET A 1 24.17 -70.27 -50.96
N ARG A 2 24.99 -69.63 -50.12
CA ARG A 2 24.60 -68.39 -49.42
C ARG A 2 25.52 -67.28 -49.97
N PRO A 3 24.99 -66.10 -50.33
CA PRO A 3 25.85 -64.98 -50.68
C PRO A 3 26.24 -64.18 -49.45
N HIS A 4 27.50 -63.85 -49.39
CA HIS A 4 28.14 -62.99 -48.40
C HIS A 4 27.68 -61.54 -48.55
N THR A 5 27.26 -60.89 -47.44
CA THR A 5 27.04 -59.44 -47.35
C THR A 5 28.26 -58.81 -46.64
N PRO A 6 28.87 -57.74 -47.20
CA PRO A 6 30.04 -57.14 -46.58
C PRO A 6 29.66 -56.19 -45.45
N ALA A 7 30.36 -56.25 -44.33
CA ALA A 7 30.23 -55.38 -43.17
C ALA A 7 30.61 -53.90 -43.51
N ARG A 8 29.72 -52.99 -43.23
CA ARG A 8 29.93 -51.56 -43.37
C ARG A 8 30.58 -51.03 -42.07
N ALA A 9 31.79 -50.51 -42.21
CA ALA A 9 32.55 -49.91 -41.11
C ALA A 9 31.80 -48.68 -40.54
N MET A 10 31.46 -48.75 -39.26
CA MET A 10 30.97 -47.59 -38.47
C MET A 10 32.16 -46.67 -38.17
N ARG A 11 32.17 -45.48 -38.80
CA ARG A 11 33.07 -44.41 -38.38
C ARG A 11 32.52 -43.78 -37.11
N SER A 12 33.31 -43.84 -36.05
CA SER A 12 33.05 -43.12 -34.80
C SER A 12 33.19 -41.63 -35.02
N ILE A 13 32.08 -40.91 -34.84
CA ILE A 13 32.08 -39.44 -34.79
C ILE A 13 32.37 -39.07 -33.33
N GLN A 14 33.55 -38.56 -33.04
CA GLN A 14 33.86 -37.96 -31.75
C GLN A 14 33.15 -36.58 -31.66
N PRO A 15 32.47 -36.25 -30.55
CA PRO A 15 31.97 -34.92 -30.36
C PRO A 15 33.10 -33.97 -29.98
N ILE A 16 33.28 -32.94 -30.78
CA ILE A 16 34.17 -31.82 -30.49
C ILE A 16 33.54 -31.02 -29.35
N GLN A 17 33.98 -31.27 -28.14
CA GLN A 17 33.74 -30.39 -27.01
C GLN A 17 34.58 -29.11 -27.16
N ARG A 18 34.05 -28.13 -27.88
CA ARG A 18 34.50 -26.74 -27.73
C ARG A 18 33.83 -26.16 -26.49
N CYS A 19 34.51 -26.26 -25.37
CA CYS A 19 34.25 -25.52 -24.17
C CYS A 19 34.53 -24.03 -24.44
N VAL A 20 33.52 -23.29 -24.88
CA VAL A 20 33.55 -21.83 -24.86
C VAL A 20 33.32 -21.42 -23.41
N ARG A 21 34.40 -21.20 -22.67
CA ARG A 21 34.33 -20.43 -21.42
C ARG A 21 33.98 -18.99 -21.77
N LEU A 22 32.69 -18.70 -21.83
CA LEU A 22 32.19 -17.33 -21.64
C LEU A 22 32.46 -17.01 -20.16
N SER A 23 33.54 -16.32 -19.90
CA SER A 23 33.74 -15.61 -18.64
C SER A 23 32.63 -14.57 -18.54
N ALA A 24 31.58 -14.92 -17.81
CA ALA A 24 30.53 -13.97 -17.38
C ALA A 24 31.16 -12.99 -16.39
N GLN A 25 31.86 -11.99 -16.90
CA GLN A 25 32.03 -10.74 -16.21
C GLN A 25 30.67 -10.00 -16.29
N LEU A 26 29.68 -10.47 -15.52
CA LEU A 26 28.60 -9.66 -15.10
C LEU A 26 29.22 -8.51 -14.29
N ARG A 27 29.52 -7.41 -14.99
CA ARG A 27 29.70 -6.12 -14.34
C ARG A 27 28.48 -5.95 -13.46
N ARG A 28 28.65 -5.98 -12.14
CA ARG A 28 27.69 -5.51 -11.18
C ARG A 28 27.36 -4.10 -11.64
N ALA A 29 26.19 -3.92 -12.27
CA ALA A 29 25.62 -2.62 -12.47
C ALA A 29 25.44 -2.06 -11.05
N THR A 30 26.28 -1.09 -10.70
CA THR A 30 26.11 -0.31 -9.50
C THR A 30 24.79 0.41 -9.70
N LEU A 31 23.76 -0.05 -8.98
CA LEU A 31 22.48 0.65 -8.88
C LEU A 31 22.78 2.12 -8.59
N PRO A 32 22.08 3.07 -9.26
CA PRO A 32 22.30 4.47 -9.04
C PRO A 32 22.14 4.77 -7.54
N ARG A 33 23.10 5.52 -7.01
CA ARG A 33 23.13 5.96 -5.61
C ARG A 33 21.75 6.52 -5.26
N ARG A 34 21.07 5.96 -4.25
CA ARG A 34 19.87 6.52 -3.64
C ARG A 34 20.10 8.01 -3.41
N ILE A 35 19.23 8.85 -3.95
CA ILE A 35 19.23 10.28 -3.59
C ILE A 35 18.67 10.31 -2.17
N GLN A 36 19.57 10.44 -1.20
CA GLN A 36 19.24 10.50 0.22
C GLN A 36 18.73 11.89 0.58
N THR A 37 17.50 12.19 0.23
CA THR A 37 16.74 13.22 0.94
C THR A 37 15.83 12.48 1.89
N THR A 38 16.25 12.27 3.13
CA THR A 38 15.42 11.65 4.17
C THR A 38 14.29 12.58 4.53
N ARG A 39 13.05 12.15 4.36
CA ARG A 39 11.90 12.79 5.01
C ARG A 39 12.03 12.60 6.52
N ALA A 40 11.78 13.66 7.28
CA ALA A 40 11.95 13.60 8.74
C ALA A 40 10.84 12.75 9.37
N PHE A 41 11.17 11.47 9.66
CA PHE A 41 10.41 10.60 10.56
C PHE A 41 10.80 10.80 12.03
N THR A 42 11.51 11.92 12.35
CA THR A 42 11.92 12.22 13.73
C THR A 42 10.72 12.77 14.50
N THR A 43 10.16 11.94 15.35
CA THR A 43 9.31 12.41 16.46
C THR A 43 10.17 12.56 17.69
N THR A 44 10.28 13.78 18.22
CA THR A 44 10.75 13.97 19.59
C THR A 44 9.71 13.33 20.53
N PRO A 45 10.10 12.61 21.60
CA PRO A 45 9.15 11.93 22.49
C PRO A 45 8.04 12.81 23.10
N THR A 46 8.24 14.13 23.07
CA THR A 46 7.32 15.15 23.57
C THR A 46 6.23 15.56 22.57
N GLN A 47 6.29 15.14 21.31
CA GLN A 47 5.30 15.50 20.29
C GLN A 47 4.27 14.40 20.01
N ARG A 48 4.13 13.43 20.92
CA ARG A 48 3.05 12.44 20.82
C ARG A 48 1.72 13.12 21.06
N HIS A 49 0.88 13.10 20.03
CA HIS A 49 -0.46 13.63 20.02
C HIS A 49 -0.53 15.14 20.33
N ASN A 50 -0.22 15.98 19.33
CA ASN A 50 -0.49 17.40 19.36
C ASN A 50 -1.70 17.71 18.45
N PRO A 51 -2.92 17.85 19.01
CA PRO A 51 -4.13 18.13 18.22
C PRO A 51 -4.13 19.51 17.56
N SER A 52 -3.13 20.36 17.84
CA SER A 52 -3.08 21.72 17.31
C SER A 52 -2.32 21.87 15.99
N ALA A 53 -1.66 20.82 15.50
CA ALA A 53 -0.92 20.85 14.24
C ALA A 53 -1.55 19.89 13.23
N SER A 54 -2.50 20.39 12.43
CA SER A 54 -3.07 19.62 11.31
C SER A 54 -1.96 19.24 10.32
N THR A 55 -1.91 17.97 9.94
CA THR A 55 -1.05 17.47 8.86
C THR A 55 -1.77 17.48 7.51
N VAL A 56 -3.04 17.86 7.49
CA VAL A 56 -3.87 17.99 6.29
C VAL A 56 -3.42 19.17 5.46
N ASP A 57 -3.17 18.94 4.18
CA ASP A 57 -2.84 19.97 3.21
C ASP A 57 -4.14 20.51 2.55
N PRO A 58 -4.51 21.81 2.72
CA PRO A 58 -5.72 22.36 2.11
C PRO A 58 -5.72 22.30 0.57
N THR A 59 -4.55 22.27 -0.05
CA THR A 59 -4.41 22.17 -1.51
C THR A 59 -4.81 20.79 -1.98
N GLU A 60 -4.37 19.75 -1.26
CA GLU A 60 -4.76 18.36 -1.52
C GLU A 60 -6.27 18.16 -1.33
N VAL A 61 -6.86 18.71 -0.26
CA VAL A 61 -8.32 18.67 -0.04
C VAL A 61 -9.06 19.30 -1.22
N SER A 62 -8.59 20.46 -1.73
CA SER A 62 -9.20 21.12 -2.89
C SER A 62 -9.06 20.28 -4.16
N HIS A 63 -7.92 19.66 -4.37
CA HIS A 63 -7.65 18.76 -5.50
C HIS A 63 -8.60 17.54 -5.49
N PHE A 64 -8.70 16.85 -4.36
CA PHE A 64 -9.60 15.70 -4.22
C PHE A 64 -11.08 16.07 -4.32
N ASN A 65 -11.48 17.25 -3.83
CA ASN A 65 -12.84 17.74 -4.05
C ASN A 65 -13.17 17.89 -5.55
N ALA A 66 -12.23 18.36 -6.36
CA ALA A 66 -12.42 18.50 -7.81
C ALA A 66 -12.57 17.14 -8.52
N LEU A 67 -11.89 16.10 -8.03
CA LEU A 67 -11.94 14.74 -8.60
C LEU A 67 -13.14 13.92 -8.09
N ALA A 68 -13.84 14.38 -7.06
CA ALA A 68 -14.84 13.59 -6.33
C ALA A 68 -15.91 12.96 -7.23
N SER A 69 -16.41 13.69 -8.25
CA SER A 69 -17.52 13.22 -9.11
C SER A 69 -17.18 11.98 -9.95
N SER A 70 -15.91 11.76 -10.27
CA SER A 70 -15.44 10.62 -11.09
C SER A 70 -14.94 9.43 -10.26
N TRP A 71 -15.07 9.46 -8.92
CA TRP A 71 -14.45 8.46 -8.04
C TRP A 71 -14.89 7.02 -8.31
N TRP A 72 -16.17 6.83 -8.64
CA TRP A 72 -16.74 5.52 -8.96
C TRP A 72 -16.91 5.27 -10.46
N ASP A 73 -16.37 6.14 -11.31
CA ASP A 73 -16.30 5.89 -12.76
C ASP A 73 -15.22 4.83 -13.03
N PRO A 74 -15.56 3.66 -13.62
CA PRO A 74 -14.59 2.61 -13.92
C PRO A 74 -13.53 3.03 -14.97
N HIS A 75 -13.74 4.15 -15.64
CA HIS A 75 -12.81 4.76 -16.60
C HIS A 75 -12.23 6.09 -16.10
N GLY A 76 -12.63 6.53 -14.90
CA GLY A 76 -12.21 7.79 -14.28
C GLY A 76 -10.80 7.76 -13.70
N SER A 77 -10.43 8.88 -13.09
CA SER A 77 -9.11 9.07 -12.45
C SER A 77 -8.79 8.04 -11.37
N SER A 78 -9.81 7.53 -10.65
CA SER A 78 -9.64 6.55 -9.58
C SER A 78 -9.62 5.08 -10.06
N ARG A 79 -9.63 4.84 -11.39
CA ARG A 79 -9.64 3.48 -11.96
C ARG A 79 -8.50 2.60 -11.42
N LEU A 80 -7.30 3.14 -11.27
CA LEU A 80 -6.15 2.37 -10.77
C LEU A 80 -6.33 1.95 -9.32
N LEU A 81 -7.00 2.75 -8.48
CA LEU A 81 -7.32 2.41 -7.10
C LEU A 81 -8.32 1.25 -7.04
N HIS A 82 -9.34 1.25 -7.91
CA HIS A 82 -10.27 0.13 -8.04
C HIS A 82 -9.56 -1.17 -8.42
N LEU A 83 -8.65 -1.11 -9.40
CA LEU A 83 -7.89 -2.27 -9.86
C LEU A 83 -6.88 -2.78 -8.81
N MET A 84 -6.36 -1.91 -7.93
CA MET A 84 -5.45 -2.29 -6.85
C MET A 84 -6.19 -2.91 -5.67
N ASN A 85 -7.46 -2.61 -5.50
CA ASN A 85 -8.19 -2.94 -4.29
C ASN A 85 -8.21 -4.45 -3.93
N PRO A 86 -8.32 -5.40 -4.86
CA PRO A 86 -8.18 -6.83 -4.53
C PRO A 86 -6.82 -7.16 -3.87
N LEU A 87 -5.71 -6.59 -4.36
CA LEU A 87 -4.38 -6.83 -3.77
C LEU A 87 -4.25 -6.29 -2.34
N ARG A 88 -4.97 -5.21 -2.00
CA ARG A 88 -5.04 -4.71 -0.62
C ARG A 88 -5.63 -5.75 0.32
N HIS A 89 -6.73 -6.38 -0.09
CA HIS A 89 -7.35 -7.47 0.68
C HIS A 89 -6.47 -8.71 0.78
N ASP A 90 -5.83 -9.12 -0.33
CA ASP A 90 -4.92 -10.26 -0.35
C ASP A 90 -3.72 -10.02 0.57
N PHE A 91 -3.17 -8.80 0.57
CA PHE A 91 -2.07 -8.43 1.46
C PHE A 91 -2.49 -8.46 2.93
N ILE A 92 -3.65 -7.89 3.30
CA ILE A 92 -4.21 -7.97 4.66
C ILE A 92 -4.42 -9.43 5.06
N ALA A 93 -5.02 -10.24 4.18
CA ALA A 93 -5.24 -11.66 4.42
C ALA A 93 -3.92 -12.41 4.67
N SER A 94 -2.86 -12.09 3.91
CA SER A 94 -1.52 -12.68 4.08
C SER A 94 -0.89 -12.33 5.43
N CYS A 95 -1.08 -11.09 5.91
CA CYS A 95 -0.62 -10.67 7.23
C CYS A 95 -1.32 -11.49 8.34
N ARG A 96 -2.63 -11.67 8.22
CA ARG A 96 -3.45 -12.41 9.17
C ARG A 96 -3.21 -13.92 9.14
N PHE A 97 -3.01 -14.51 7.97
CA PHE A 97 -2.83 -15.96 7.82
C PHE A 97 -1.64 -16.50 8.63
N ASN A 98 -0.59 -15.71 8.75
CA ASN A 98 0.60 -16.08 9.51
C ASN A 98 0.57 -15.61 10.97
N ASP A 99 -0.56 -15.10 11.43
CA ASP A 99 -0.74 -14.60 12.79
C ASP A 99 -1.53 -15.60 13.63
N PRO A 100 -0.88 -16.38 14.54
CA PRO A 100 -1.56 -17.39 15.34
C PRO A 100 -2.54 -16.81 16.37
N VAL A 101 -2.48 -15.50 16.60
CA VAL A 101 -3.23 -14.83 17.67
C VAL A 101 -4.47 -14.09 17.14
N MET A 102 -4.71 -14.09 15.83
CA MET A 102 -5.91 -13.44 15.28
C MET A 102 -7.19 -14.14 15.76
N PRO A 103 -8.04 -13.42 16.51
CA PRO A 103 -9.23 -14.01 17.09
C PRO A 103 -10.23 -14.47 16.02
N SER A 104 -11.03 -15.48 16.38
CA SER A 104 -12.21 -15.92 15.59
C SER A 104 -13.32 -14.85 15.52
N GLN A 105 -13.13 -13.71 16.15
CA GLN A 105 -14.10 -12.62 16.19
C GLN A 105 -14.04 -11.80 14.89
N LYS A 106 -15.18 -11.24 14.53
CA LYS A 106 -15.29 -10.29 13.42
C LYS A 106 -14.46 -9.03 13.69
N LEU A 107 -13.84 -8.49 12.66
CA LEU A 107 -12.85 -7.42 12.73
C LEU A 107 -13.49 -6.03 12.65
N LYS A 108 -12.91 -5.12 13.42
CA LYS A 108 -13.17 -3.67 13.31
C LYS A 108 -12.07 -3.03 12.47
N TYR A 109 -12.47 -2.27 11.46
CA TYR A 109 -11.57 -1.53 10.58
C TYR A 109 -11.67 -0.03 10.82
N LEU A 110 -10.53 0.66 10.77
CA LEU A 110 -10.44 2.10 10.58
C LEU A 110 -9.73 2.35 9.24
N ASP A 111 -10.41 3.02 8.31
CA ASP A 111 -9.84 3.39 7.01
C ASP A 111 -9.58 4.89 6.99
N ILE A 112 -8.30 5.28 7.00
CA ILE A 112 -7.84 6.67 7.11
C ILE A 112 -7.53 7.19 5.70
N GLY A 113 -8.10 8.36 5.33
CA GLY A 113 -8.03 8.87 3.97
C GLY A 113 -8.83 8.01 3.01
N CYS A 114 -10.07 7.66 3.41
CA CYS A 114 -10.89 6.70 2.67
C CYS A 114 -11.35 7.19 1.29
N GLY A 115 -11.22 8.47 0.99
CA GLY A 115 -11.70 9.08 -0.25
C GLY A 115 -13.17 8.77 -0.52
N GLY A 116 -13.48 8.34 -1.73
CA GLY A 116 -14.85 7.93 -2.11
C GLY A 116 -15.27 6.53 -1.63
N GLY A 117 -14.49 5.88 -0.73
CA GLY A 117 -14.90 4.68 -0.03
C GLY A 117 -14.58 3.35 -0.74
N ILE A 118 -13.68 3.30 -1.71
CA ILE A 118 -13.38 2.08 -2.49
C ILE A 118 -12.97 0.91 -1.58
N PHE A 119 -12.00 1.14 -0.67
CA PHE A 119 -11.57 0.10 0.25
C PHE A 119 -12.57 -0.09 1.39
N ALA A 120 -13.06 0.99 2.00
CA ALA A 120 -14.00 0.93 3.11
C ALA A 120 -15.25 0.09 2.80
N GLU A 121 -15.87 0.29 1.62
CA GLU A 121 -17.04 -0.48 1.22
C GLU A 121 -16.71 -1.95 0.96
N SER A 122 -15.59 -2.24 0.29
CA SER A 122 -15.19 -3.61 0.04
C SER A 122 -14.83 -4.36 1.33
N ALA A 123 -14.16 -3.70 2.29
CA ALA A 123 -13.89 -4.24 3.62
C ALA A 123 -15.19 -4.49 4.40
N ALA A 124 -16.15 -3.56 4.31
CA ALA A 124 -17.45 -3.73 4.95
C ALA A 124 -18.29 -4.88 4.38
N ARG A 125 -18.04 -5.32 3.13
CA ARG A 125 -18.72 -6.48 2.53
C ARG A 125 -18.14 -7.83 2.97
N LEU A 126 -16.95 -7.86 3.56
CA LEU A 126 -16.33 -9.11 4.00
C LEU A 126 -17.14 -9.76 5.13
N PRO A 127 -17.34 -11.08 5.11
CA PRO A 127 -18.16 -11.78 6.12
C PRO A 127 -17.54 -11.73 7.52
N ASP A 128 -16.22 -11.62 7.62
CA ASP A 128 -15.48 -11.52 8.87
C ASP A 128 -15.30 -10.06 9.36
N THR A 129 -15.90 -9.08 8.71
CA THR A 129 -15.95 -7.70 9.18
C THR A 129 -17.09 -7.50 10.18
N HIS A 130 -16.78 -6.89 11.32
CA HIS A 130 -17.78 -6.39 12.27
C HIS A 130 -18.28 -5.02 11.85
N SER A 131 -17.34 -4.08 11.70
CA SER A 131 -17.65 -2.69 11.35
C SER A 131 -16.45 -2.03 10.66
N VAL A 132 -16.75 -1.02 9.85
CA VAL A 132 -15.74 -0.14 9.24
C VAL A 132 -16.07 1.29 9.62
N THR A 133 -15.12 1.98 10.25
CA THR A 133 -15.11 3.43 10.38
C THR A 133 -14.16 3.98 9.32
N ALA A 134 -14.62 4.89 8.48
CA ALA A 134 -13.85 5.45 7.37
C ALA A 134 -13.82 6.97 7.52
N ILE A 135 -12.62 7.54 7.55
CA ILE A 135 -12.43 8.98 7.78
C ILE A 135 -11.71 9.64 6.59
N ASP A 136 -12.14 10.85 6.27
CA ASP A 136 -11.48 11.69 5.27
C ASP A 136 -11.77 13.17 5.58
N PRO A 137 -10.78 14.07 5.50
CA PRO A 137 -11.01 15.51 5.73
C PRO A 137 -11.72 16.19 4.55
N THR A 138 -11.93 15.50 3.41
CA THR A 138 -12.47 16.06 2.18
C THR A 138 -13.99 15.82 2.06
N PRO A 139 -14.84 16.82 2.33
CA PRO A 139 -16.30 16.60 2.37
C PRO A 139 -16.91 16.20 1.03
N GLY A 140 -16.32 16.62 -0.10
CA GLY A 140 -16.82 16.30 -1.44
C GLY A 140 -16.71 14.81 -1.75
N VAL A 141 -15.57 14.18 -1.46
CA VAL A 141 -15.38 12.74 -1.68
C VAL A 141 -16.28 11.91 -0.76
N LEU A 142 -16.44 12.33 0.50
CA LEU A 142 -17.35 11.65 1.44
C LEU A 142 -18.82 11.73 1.03
N LYS A 143 -19.25 12.84 0.41
CA LYS A 143 -20.59 12.94 -0.17
C LYS A 143 -20.81 11.88 -1.25
N ILE A 144 -19.79 11.62 -2.07
CA ILE A 144 -19.83 10.58 -3.09
C ILE A 144 -19.83 9.18 -2.44
N ALA A 145 -18.98 8.94 -1.44
CA ALA A 145 -18.95 7.70 -0.67
C ALA A 145 -20.30 7.36 -0.04
N GLU A 146 -20.91 8.32 0.66
CA GLU A 146 -22.24 8.16 1.25
C GLU A 146 -23.35 7.94 0.19
N GLY A 147 -23.25 8.60 -0.96
CA GLY A 147 -24.16 8.38 -2.08
C GLY A 147 -24.04 6.99 -2.68
N HIS A 148 -22.81 6.44 -2.74
CA HIS A 148 -22.55 5.09 -3.27
C HIS A 148 -22.98 4.02 -2.27
N LYS A 149 -22.66 4.16 -1.00
CA LYS A 149 -23.05 3.28 0.11
C LYS A 149 -24.56 2.99 0.10
N ARG A 150 -25.41 4.02 -0.16
CA ARG A 150 -26.88 3.88 -0.17
C ARG A 150 -27.42 2.92 -1.23
N ARG A 151 -26.58 2.50 -2.18
CA ARG A 151 -26.98 1.54 -3.24
C ARG A 151 -26.87 0.09 -2.79
N ASP A 152 -26.27 -0.16 -1.61
CA ASP A 152 -26.04 -1.50 -1.09
C ASP A 152 -26.68 -1.66 0.31
N PRO A 153 -27.76 -2.47 0.43
CA PRO A 153 -28.44 -2.68 1.71
C PRO A 153 -27.53 -3.20 2.82
N LEU A 154 -26.52 -4.03 2.48
CA LEU A 154 -25.56 -4.55 3.47
C LEU A 154 -24.76 -3.42 4.12
N LEU A 155 -24.32 -2.44 3.33
CA LEU A 155 -23.55 -1.31 3.84
C LEU A 155 -24.41 -0.35 4.68
N MET A 156 -25.73 -0.41 4.49
CA MET A 156 -26.69 0.42 5.23
C MET A 156 -27.10 -0.21 6.57
N GLU A 157 -26.67 -1.43 6.87
CA GLU A 157 -26.91 -2.04 8.18
C GLU A 157 -26.30 -1.16 9.29
N PRO A 158 -27.02 -0.96 10.42
CA PRO A 158 -26.51 -0.14 11.53
C PRO A 158 -25.13 -0.59 12.02
N GLY A 159 -24.18 0.33 12.05
CA GLY A 159 -22.81 0.05 12.51
C GLY A 159 -21.92 -0.68 11.50
N ARG A 160 -22.43 -1.05 10.31
CA ARG A 160 -21.64 -1.78 9.32
C ARG A 160 -20.55 -0.93 8.68
N LEU A 161 -20.92 0.24 8.19
CA LEU A 161 -20.01 1.22 7.59
C LEU A 161 -20.42 2.63 8.03
N THR A 162 -19.47 3.37 8.58
CA THR A 162 -19.67 4.77 9.01
C THR A 162 -18.59 5.64 8.37
N TYR A 163 -19.01 6.68 7.66
CA TYR A 163 -18.12 7.72 7.15
C TYR A 163 -18.12 8.92 8.09
N LEU A 164 -16.95 9.49 8.37
CA LEU A 164 -16.79 10.66 9.21
C LEU A 164 -15.92 11.70 8.48
N ASN A 165 -16.42 12.94 8.39
CA ASN A 165 -15.63 14.05 7.87
C ASN A 165 -14.75 14.61 8.98
N THR A 166 -13.58 14.03 9.12
CA THR A 166 -12.59 14.37 10.15
C THR A 166 -11.19 13.94 9.72
N SER A 167 -10.18 14.52 10.32
CA SER A 167 -8.80 14.06 10.23
C SER A 167 -8.46 13.10 11.37
N ILE A 168 -7.30 12.42 11.27
CA ILE A 168 -6.85 11.51 12.34
C ILE A 168 -6.49 12.26 13.63
N GLU A 169 -6.06 13.50 13.51
CA GLU A 169 -5.73 14.37 14.64
C GLU A 169 -6.96 14.73 15.47
N GLU A 170 -8.12 14.82 14.82
CA GLU A 170 -9.40 15.18 15.44
C GLU A 170 -10.21 13.96 15.89
N LEU A 171 -9.85 12.76 15.41
CA LEU A 171 -10.55 11.54 15.79
C LEU A 171 -10.30 11.23 17.29
N PRO A 172 -11.37 11.07 18.11
CA PRO A 172 -11.20 10.77 19.52
C PRO A 172 -10.40 9.50 19.77
N LEU A 173 -9.42 9.57 20.68
CA LEU A 173 -8.62 8.42 21.05
C LEU A 173 -9.47 7.33 21.70
N PRO A 174 -9.21 6.03 21.39
CA PRO A 174 -9.85 4.92 22.09
C PRO A 174 -9.54 4.97 23.59
N LYS A 175 -10.57 4.89 24.42
CA LYS A 175 -10.44 4.87 25.90
C LYS A 175 -10.06 3.48 26.41
N THR A 176 -10.41 2.45 25.65
CA THR A 176 -10.16 1.06 25.97
C THR A 176 -9.67 0.30 24.73
N PRO A 177 -8.94 -0.82 24.90
CA PRO A 177 -8.56 -1.67 23.76
C PRO A 177 -9.75 -2.16 22.93
N ALA A 178 -10.93 -2.29 23.53
CA ALA A 178 -12.14 -2.70 22.82
C ALA A 178 -12.70 -1.63 21.86
N GLU A 179 -12.38 -0.37 22.09
CA GLU A 179 -12.75 0.73 21.20
C GLU A 179 -11.77 0.88 20.02
N ALA A 180 -10.55 0.35 20.16
CA ALA A 180 -9.53 0.36 19.12
C ALA A 180 -9.86 -0.64 17.98
N TYR A 181 -9.15 -0.52 16.87
CA TYR A 181 -9.42 -1.23 15.63
C TYR A 181 -8.44 -2.40 15.45
N ASP A 182 -8.95 -3.51 14.95
CA ASP A 182 -8.14 -4.71 14.65
C ASP A 182 -7.25 -4.48 13.41
N ILE A 183 -7.78 -3.73 12.43
CA ILE A 183 -7.05 -3.29 11.23
C ILE A 183 -7.21 -1.78 11.08
N VAL A 184 -6.09 -1.08 11.00
CA VAL A 184 -6.05 0.32 10.58
C VAL A 184 -5.42 0.38 9.19
N SER A 185 -6.17 0.86 8.20
CA SER A 185 -5.71 1.00 6.82
C SER A 185 -5.39 2.45 6.47
N LEU A 186 -4.34 2.61 5.65
CA LEU A 186 -3.84 3.89 5.18
C LEU A 186 -3.32 3.71 3.74
N PHE A 187 -4.22 3.77 2.76
CA PHE A 187 -3.90 3.45 1.37
C PHE A 187 -3.78 4.70 0.49
N GLU A 188 -2.59 4.94 -0.08
CA GLU A 188 -2.27 6.09 -0.93
C GLU A 188 -2.55 7.42 -0.20
N VAL A 189 -2.02 7.60 1.00
CA VAL A 189 -2.23 8.81 1.83
C VAL A 189 -0.92 9.47 2.22
N LEU A 190 0.13 8.70 2.55
CA LEU A 190 1.39 9.26 3.10
C LEU A 190 2.07 10.25 2.17
N GLU A 191 1.94 10.08 0.87
CA GLU A 191 2.45 10.98 -0.17
C GLU A 191 1.75 12.34 -0.20
N HIS A 192 0.55 12.44 0.40
CA HIS A 192 -0.24 13.68 0.49
C HIS A 192 -0.10 14.38 1.84
N VAL A 193 0.68 13.79 2.77
CA VAL A 193 0.87 14.31 4.11
C VAL A 193 2.19 15.10 4.20
N ASN A 194 2.16 16.32 4.74
CA ASN A 194 3.35 17.17 4.87
C ASN A 194 4.35 16.62 5.91
N ALA A 195 3.86 16.04 7.02
CA ALA A 195 4.66 15.55 8.13
C ALA A 195 4.31 14.09 8.47
N PRO A 196 4.86 13.08 7.74
CA PRO A 196 4.45 11.68 7.89
C PRO A 196 4.75 11.08 9.27
N GLY A 197 5.84 11.47 9.93
CA GLY A 197 6.17 10.98 11.27
C GLY A 197 5.11 11.36 12.32
N PRO A 198 4.82 12.66 12.56
CA PRO A 198 3.72 13.11 13.41
C PRO A 198 2.36 12.51 13.03
N PHE A 199 2.05 12.43 11.74
CA PHE A 199 0.81 11.82 11.26
C PHE A 199 0.70 10.35 11.68
N ILE A 200 1.75 9.54 11.43
CA ILE A 200 1.79 8.14 11.88
C ILE A 200 1.64 8.08 13.41
N SER A 201 2.32 8.92 14.17
CA SER A 201 2.21 8.93 15.63
C SER A 201 0.78 9.16 16.13
N ASN A 202 -0.03 9.97 15.43
CA ASN A 202 -1.42 10.23 15.77
C ASN A 202 -2.34 9.02 15.52
N LEU A 203 -2.01 8.18 14.54
CA LEU A 203 -2.82 7.01 14.23
C LEU A 203 -2.48 5.77 15.08
N LEU A 204 -1.24 5.66 15.61
CA LEU A 204 -0.81 4.48 16.35
C LEU A 204 -1.72 4.08 17.52
N PRO A 205 -2.27 5.01 18.33
CA PRO A 205 -3.16 4.68 19.44
C PRO A 205 -4.45 3.98 19.01
N HIS A 206 -4.89 4.19 17.75
CA HIS A 206 -6.12 3.61 17.22
C HIS A 206 -6.00 2.13 16.85
N VAL A 207 -4.77 1.62 16.69
CA VAL A 207 -4.54 0.20 16.43
C VAL A 207 -4.63 -0.56 17.76
N LYS A 208 -5.47 -1.57 17.82
CA LYS A 208 -5.62 -2.45 19.00
C LYS A 208 -4.32 -3.20 19.29
N PRO A 209 -3.96 -3.50 20.56
CA PRO A 209 -2.92 -4.49 20.87
C PRO A 209 -3.18 -5.80 20.12
N GLY A 210 -2.18 -6.34 19.44
CA GLY A 210 -2.31 -7.47 18.51
C GLY A 210 -2.90 -7.15 17.14
N GLY A 211 -3.35 -5.91 16.90
CA GLY A 211 -3.87 -5.44 15.61
C GLY A 211 -2.79 -5.05 14.61
N TRP A 212 -3.19 -4.78 13.39
CA TRP A 212 -2.33 -4.45 12.27
C TRP A 212 -2.55 -3.02 11.76
N LEU A 213 -1.47 -2.31 11.52
CA LEU A 213 -1.43 -1.15 10.66
C LEU A 213 -1.01 -1.61 9.26
N VAL A 214 -1.84 -1.32 8.24
CA VAL A 214 -1.59 -1.69 6.86
C VAL A 214 -1.68 -0.46 5.97
N MET A 215 -0.68 -0.24 5.13
CA MET A 215 -0.62 0.94 4.28
C MET A 215 -0.13 0.62 2.88
N SER A 216 -0.40 1.50 1.94
CA SER A 216 0.28 1.58 0.66
C SER A 216 0.74 3.00 0.39
N THR A 217 1.84 3.13 -0.32
CA THR A 217 2.38 4.42 -0.78
C THR A 217 3.40 4.19 -1.90
N ILE A 218 4.08 5.23 -2.33
CA ILE A 218 5.03 5.21 -3.43
C ILE A 218 6.44 5.45 -2.89
N ALA A 219 7.40 4.61 -3.31
CA ALA A 219 8.81 4.76 -2.94
C ALA A 219 9.43 5.98 -3.64
N ARG A 220 10.26 6.77 -2.91
CA ARG A 220 11.00 7.91 -3.44
C ARG A 220 12.28 7.44 -4.14
N THR A 221 12.13 6.86 -5.32
CA THR A 221 13.24 6.35 -6.13
C THR A 221 13.22 6.95 -7.52
N TRP A 222 14.33 6.90 -8.24
CA TRP A 222 14.37 7.34 -9.63
C TRP A 222 13.45 6.50 -10.54
N THR A 223 13.32 5.23 -10.25
CA THR A 223 12.41 4.33 -10.97
C THR A 223 10.95 4.73 -10.76
N SER A 224 10.54 5.04 -9.53
CA SER A 224 9.18 5.52 -9.25
C SER A 224 8.93 6.87 -9.94
N TRP A 225 9.88 7.79 -9.90
CA TRP A 225 9.77 9.08 -10.59
C TRP A 225 9.57 8.87 -12.10
N LEU A 226 10.36 7.99 -12.73
CA LEU A 226 10.21 7.69 -14.16
C LEU A 226 8.84 7.08 -14.46
N VAL A 227 8.37 6.16 -13.64
CA VAL A 227 7.09 5.47 -13.86
C VAL A 227 5.90 6.39 -13.59
N THR A 228 5.91 7.14 -12.49
CA THR A 228 4.75 7.97 -12.10
C THR A 228 4.71 9.29 -12.84
N ASN A 229 5.81 10.05 -12.85
CA ASN A 229 5.81 11.39 -13.42
C ASN A 229 6.03 11.39 -14.94
N VAL A 230 6.90 10.53 -15.46
CA VAL A 230 7.19 10.54 -16.90
C VAL A 230 6.26 9.62 -17.68
N LEU A 231 6.13 8.36 -17.27
CA LEU A 231 5.32 7.41 -18.06
C LEU A 231 3.82 7.57 -17.78
N ALA A 232 3.39 7.67 -16.53
CA ALA A 232 1.98 7.72 -16.20
C ALA A 232 1.36 9.10 -16.47
N GLU A 233 2.05 10.19 -16.14
CA GLU A 233 1.51 11.55 -16.32
C GLU A 233 1.82 12.12 -17.70
N ASP A 234 3.10 12.10 -18.14
CA ASP A 234 3.52 12.81 -19.35
C ASP A 234 3.31 12.02 -20.65
N VAL A 235 3.54 10.71 -20.64
CA VAL A 235 3.51 9.88 -21.87
C VAL A 235 2.18 9.18 -22.04
N LEU A 236 1.66 8.53 -21.01
CA LEU A 236 0.45 7.71 -21.11
C LEU A 236 -0.83 8.44 -20.70
N GLY A 237 -0.72 9.56 -19.96
CA GLY A 237 -1.86 10.32 -19.48
C GLY A 237 -2.84 9.50 -18.61
N ILE A 238 -2.32 8.48 -17.90
CA ILE A 238 -3.12 7.57 -17.06
C ILE A 238 -3.60 8.31 -15.81
N VAL A 239 -2.80 9.28 -15.35
CA VAL A 239 -3.05 10.12 -14.16
C VAL A 239 -2.92 11.58 -14.58
N PRO A 240 -3.71 12.52 -14.01
CA PRO A 240 -3.57 13.95 -14.27
C PRO A 240 -2.17 14.48 -13.91
N LYS A 241 -1.66 15.43 -14.70
CA LYS A 241 -0.36 16.06 -14.43
C LYS A 241 -0.35 16.78 -13.08
N GLY A 242 0.76 16.63 -12.35
CA GLY A 242 0.94 17.27 -11.05
C GLY A 242 0.26 16.53 -9.89
N THR A 243 -0.24 15.30 -10.11
CA THR A 243 -0.82 14.48 -9.05
C THR A 243 0.25 14.02 -8.04
N HIS A 244 1.50 13.90 -8.47
CA HIS A 244 2.57 13.32 -7.67
C HIS A 244 3.73 14.27 -7.42
N GLU A 245 3.94 14.65 -6.16
CA GLU A 245 5.15 15.35 -5.72
C GLU A 245 6.20 14.34 -5.25
N TRP A 246 7.19 14.02 -6.07
CA TRP A 246 8.22 13.03 -5.78
C TRP A 246 8.91 13.23 -4.42
N GLY A 247 9.08 14.48 -3.98
CA GLY A 247 9.65 14.80 -2.66
C GLY A 247 8.81 14.33 -1.48
N LYS A 248 7.51 14.09 -1.67
CA LYS A 248 6.58 13.60 -0.65
C LYS A 248 6.53 12.07 -0.54
N TYR A 249 7.14 11.32 -1.46
CA TYR A 249 7.17 9.87 -1.43
C TYR A 249 7.97 9.34 -0.23
N VAL A 250 7.64 8.15 0.23
CA VAL A 250 8.19 7.53 1.43
C VAL A 250 8.85 6.21 1.07
N ASN A 251 10.10 5.98 1.50
CA ASN A 251 10.78 4.71 1.24
C ASN A 251 10.43 3.66 2.29
N GLU A 252 10.44 2.40 1.89
CA GLU A 252 10.16 1.25 2.77
C GLU A 252 11.12 1.19 3.96
N ASP A 253 12.40 1.46 3.75
CA ASP A 253 13.41 1.46 4.81
C ASP A 253 13.23 2.61 5.82
N GLU A 254 12.64 3.74 5.42
CA GLU A 254 12.28 4.84 6.32
C GLU A 254 11.17 4.40 7.28
N LEU A 255 10.12 3.72 6.77
CA LEU A 255 9.05 3.14 7.59
C LEU A 255 9.56 2.04 8.50
N ARG A 256 10.37 1.12 7.97
CA ARG A 256 10.99 0.05 8.75
C ARG A 256 11.87 0.60 9.86
N GLY A 257 12.67 1.62 9.57
CA GLY A 257 13.52 2.31 10.54
C GLY A 257 12.74 3.07 11.61
N TYR A 258 11.55 3.59 11.26
CA TYR A 258 10.63 4.21 12.20
C TYR A 258 10.05 3.18 13.18
N PHE A 259 9.43 2.10 12.68
CA PHE A 259 8.79 1.09 13.51
C PHE A 259 9.77 0.24 14.31
N ALA A 260 11.01 0.08 13.85
CA ALA A 260 12.06 -0.58 14.65
C ALA A 260 12.41 0.16 15.95
N LYS A 261 12.08 1.44 16.04
CA LYS A 261 12.34 2.32 17.20
C LYS A 261 11.07 2.66 17.97
N GLU A 262 9.89 2.38 17.42
CA GLU A 262 8.62 2.77 18.01
C GLU A 262 8.22 1.76 19.11
N PRO A 263 8.14 2.19 20.40
CA PRO A 263 7.76 1.29 21.47
C PRO A 263 6.36 0.70 21.29
N GLY A 264 6.21 -0.59 21.60
CA GLY A 264 4.93 -1.29 21.47
C GLY A 264 4.62 -1.79 20.06
N TRP A 265 5.59 -1.72 19.14
CA TRP A 265 5.44 -2.24 17.78
C TRP A 265 6.46 -3.35 17.50
N ASP A 266 6.00 -4.39 16.79
CA ASP A 266 6.85 -5.52 16.46
C ASP A 266 7.57 -5.28 15.12
N GLY A 267 8.76 -4.71 15.19
CA GLY A 267 9.59 -4.51 13.99
C GLY A 267 9.94 -5.80 13.24
N ALA A 268 9.87 -6.97 13.90
CA ALA A 268 10.06 -8.27 13.24
C ALA A 268 8.82 -8.72 12.45
N SER A 269 7.64 -8.21 12.79
CA SER A 269 6.40 -8.50 12.06
C SER A 269 6.25 -7.72 10.77
N VAL A 270 7.13 -6.75 10.50
CA VAL A 270 7.05 -5.92 9.30
C VAL A 270 7.00 -6.78 8.04
N ARG A 271 5.98 -6.54 7.22
CA ARG A 271 5.80 -7.13 5.90
C ARG A 271 5.76 -6.02 4.87
N SER A 272 6.44 -6.23 3.76
CA SER A 272 6.40 -5.34 2.60
C SER A 272 6.26 -6.14 1.31
N LEU A 273 5.62 -5.53 0.31
CA LEU A 273 5.39 -6.13 -0.98
C LEU A 273 5.31 -5.04 -2.04
N GLY A 274 6.25 -5.05 -2.98
CA GLY A 274 6.21 -4.17 -4.15
C GLY A 274 5.03 -4.52 -5.07
N VAL A 275 4.38 -3.51 -5.64
CA VAL A 275 3.34 -3.69 -6.65
C VAL A 275 3.57 -2.75 -7.82
N MET A 276 3.31 -3.25 -9.04
CA MET A 276 3.50 -2.48 -10.27
C MET A 276 2.28 -2.61 -11.16
N TYR A 277 1.83 -1.50 -11.72
CA TYR A 277 0.79 -1.52 -12.75
C TYR A 277 1.41 -1.81 -14.12
N VAL A 278 0.94 -2.87 -14.76
CA VAL A 278 1.35 -3.25 -16.11
C VAL A 278 0.20 -3.00 -17.06
N PRO A 279 0.32 -2.05 -18.00
CA PRO A 279 -0.76 -1.76 -18.96
C PRO A 279 -1.24 -3.03 -19.68
N GLY A 280 -2.55 -3.23 -19.72
CA GLY A 280 -3.18 -4.44 -20.28
C GLY A 280 -3.24 -5.65 -19.37
N PHE A 281 -2.40 -5.71 -18.32
CA PHE A 281 -2.33 -6.85 -17.38
C PHE A 281 -2.73 -6.50 -15.94
N GLY A 282 -2.97 -5.20 -15.65
CA GLY A 282 -3.34 -4.72 -14.32
C GLY A 282 -2.18 -4.70 -13.33
N TRP A 283 -2.51 -4.61 -12.03
CA TRP A 283 -1.52 -4.62 -10.97
C TRP A 283 -0.90 -6.00 -10.77
N LYS A 284 0.41 -6.02 -10.54
CA LYS A 284 1.20 -7.25 -10.29
C LYS A 284 2.04 -7.08 -9.04
N GLU A 285 2.11 -8.14 -8.25
CA GLU A 285 3.04 -8.24 -7.14
C GLU A 285 4.47 -8.43 -7.66
N VAL A 286 5.42 -7.72 -7.06
CA VAL A 286 6.84 -7.79 -7.38
C VAL A 286 7.63 -7.98 -6.09
N LYS A 287 7.97 -9.21 -5.78
CA LYS A 287 8.78 -9.53 -4.59
C LYS A 287 10.15 -8.87 -4.68
N GLY A 288 10.53 -8.12 -3.65
CA GLY A 288 11.76 -7.33 -3.64
C GLY A 288 11.69 -6.10 -4.55
N GLY A 289 10.50 -5.69 -4.97
CA GLY A 289 10.26 -4.52 -5.82
C GLY A 289 9.72 -3.31 -5.08
N GLU A 290 9.89 -3.24 -3.76
CA GLU A 290 9.39 -2.14 -2.91
C GLU A 290 9.99 -0.77 -3.30
N ASP A 291 11.17 -0.78 -3.90
CA ASP A 291 11.84 0.42 -4.41
C ASP A 291 11.46 0.77 -5.88
N TRP A 292 10.57 0.00 -6.53
CA TRP A 292 10.28 0.19 -7.96
C TRP A 292 9.09 1.11 -8.24
N GLY A 293 8.24 1.35 -7.25
CA GLY A 293 7.05 2.18 -7.39
C GLY A 293 6.17 2.07 -6.16
N ASN A 294 4.91 1.68 -6.35
CA ASN A 294 4.00 1.46 -5.24
C ASN A 294 4.39 0.20 -4.45
N TYR A 295 4.18 0.25 -3.16
CA TYR A 295 4.35 -0.91 -2.30
C TYR A 295 3.32 -0.93 -1.17
N PHE A 296 3.02 -2.13 -0.67
CA PHE A 296 2.29 -2.34 0.57
C PHE A 296 3.29 -2.49 1.72
N PHE A 297 2.89 -2.00 2.88
CA PHE A 297 3.63 -2.13 4.13
C PHE A 297 2.66 -2.45 5.26
N ALA A 298 3.02 -3.40 6.12
CA ALA A 298 2.24 -3.71 7.31
C ALA A 298 3.15 -3.95 8.51
N VAL A 299 2.65 -3.61 9.69
CA VAL A 299 3.32 -3.83 10.97
C VAL A 299 2.28 -4.15 12.04
N LYS A 300 2.60 -5.08 12.93
CA LYS A 300 1.74 -5.51 14.02
C LYS A 300 2.04 -4.72 15.30
N ARG A 301 1.00 -4.29 16.01
CA ARG A 301 1.15 -3.80 17.37
C ARG A 301 1.33 -4.98 18.34
N LEU A 302 2.30 -4.88 19.25
CA LEU A 302 2.53 -5.91 20.26
C LEU A 302 1.29 -6.11 21.15
N GLU A 303 1.07 -7.34 21.58
CA GLU A 303 0.13 -7.65 22.66
C GLU A 303 0.79 -7.26 23.98
N GLN A 304 0.15 -6.37 24.75
CA GLN A 304 0.58 -6.01 26.09
C GLN A 304 -0.21 -6.80 27.11
#